data_b79ff3a25c2f723f4b4d2df36b044f21
#
_entry.id   b79ff3a25c2f723f4b4d2df36b044f21
#
_cell.length_a   1.000
_cell.length_b   1.000
_cell.length_c   1.000
_cell.angle_alpha   90.00
_cell.angle_beta   90.00
_cell.angle_gamma   90.00
#
_symmetry.space_group_name_H-M   'P 1'
#
loop_
_entity.id
_entity.type
_entity.pdbx_description
1 polymer ?
#
loop_
_entity_poly.entity_id
_entity_poly.type
_entity_poly.pdbx_seq_one_letter_code
_entity_poly.pdbx_strand_id
1 'polypeptide(L)'
;MLTVISFILFTAFAAILTWRITRKDENSSSEGFFLGGRSLTFPIIAGSLLLTNLSTEQMVGLNGSAFKNGFSVMAWEVVSVIALVLMAVFFLPKFLRAGITTVPQFLEKRFDEGTQTLANTIFLAAYALLLIPIILYSGAKGLINIMDLKTMTAIESDYLILQITCIGIGIAGMVYARLGGLRTLAVLDTINGIGLLVGGFMIAWFALRHLGGDGGVSSGWQTLKEVHPERLDSTGESGSEVPFATLFTGVALLNLFYWCTNQQIIQRTFGASSLAEGQKGVLLTAGLKLLGPVYLVLPGIIAYHLYFGQDVNNDDAYGKLVADVLPPHLTGFFAAVMVGAILSSFNAALNSTSALFSIGLYKQKINPVASDEKTVKTAKLFVTVIAIAAMLGAPLLSKTGSLFSYLQTMNAIYFIPIFAVVVMGMLNRRVPSKAALASMVVGLVILISTLIIYPAINGGESFEKVTGFSNFHLMGITF
;
A
#
# COMPACT_ATOMS: atom_id res chain seq x y z
N MET A 1 -11.61 -12.98 -25.83
CA MET A 1 -11.32 -14.39 -25.52
C MET A 1 -9.88 -14.58 -25.05
N LEU A 2 -8.85 -14.14 -25.79
CA LEU A 2 -7.44 -14.27 -25.39
C LEU A 2 -7.13 -13.59 -24.05
N THR A 3 -7.68 -12.42 -23.77
CA THR A 3 -7.55 -11.69 -22.50
C THR A 3 -8.02 -12.53 -21.31
N VAL A 4 -9.18 -13.16 -21.41
CA VAL A 4 -9.75 -14.00 -20.35
C VAL A 4 -8.92 -15.27 -20.15
N ILE A 5 -8.46 -15.89 -21.24
CA ILE A 5 -7.63 -17.10 -21.16
C ILE A 5 -6.31 -16.82 -20.46
N SER A 6 -5.58 -15.76 -20.85
CA SER A 6 -4.30 -15.41 -20.22
C SER A 6 -4.47 -15.01 -18.76
N PHE A 7 -5.57 -14.31 -18.43
CA PHE A 7 -5.94 -14.01 -17.05
C PHE A 7 -6.10 -15.28 -16.20
N ILE A 8 -6.90 -16.24 -16.67
CA ILE A 8 -7.16 -17.49 -15.95
C ILE A 8 -5.88 -18.32 -15.83
N LEU A 9 -5.08 -18.42 -16.89
CA LEU A 9 -3.85 -19.21 -16.89
C LEU A 9 -2.84 -18.68 -15.86
N PHE A 10 -2.61 -17.37 -15.81
CA PHE A 10 -1.67 -16.79 -14.83
C PHE A 10 -2.19 -16.91 -13.40
N THR A 11 -3.48 -16.63 -13.18
CA THR A 11 -4.10 -16.76 -11.85
C THR A 11 -4.02 -18.20 -11.34
N ALA A 12 -4.34 -19.18 -12.19
CA ALA A 12 -4.24 -20.60 -11.84
C ALA A 12 -2.78 -21.02 -11.58
N PHE A 13 -1.83 -20.55 -12.39
CA PHE A 13 -0.40 -20.80 -12.19
C PHE A 13 0.06 -20.30 -10.82
N ALA A 14 -0.24 -19.04 -10.48
CA ALA A 14 0.13 -18.44 -9.19
C ALA A 14 -0.50 -19.20 -8.01
N ALA A 15 -1.79 -19.54 -8.11
CA ALA A 15 -2.49 -20.28 -7.06
C ALA A 15 -1.94 -21.69 -6.87
N ILE A 16 -1.72 -22.46 -7.96
CA ILE A 16 -1.19 -23.83 -7.90
C ILE A 16 0.24 -23.85 -7.34
N LEU A 17 1.08 -22.92 -7.82
CA LEU A 17 2.48 -22.85 -7.36
C LEU A 17 2.54 -22.49 -5.86
N THR A 18 1.75 -21.51 -5.43
CA THR A 18 1.65 -21.15 -4.01
C THR A 18 1.19 -22.34 -3.17
N TRP A 19 0.10 -22.99 -3.58
CA TRP A 19 -0.41 -24.17 -2.87
C TRP A 19 0.64 -25.29 -2.77
N ARG A 20 1.37 -25.59 -3.86
CA ARG A 20 2.44 -26.62 -3.83
C ARG A 20 3.54 -26.30 -2.81
N ILE A 21 3.93 -25.02 -2.72
CA ILE A 21 5.00 -24.57 -1.81
C ILE A 21 4.53 -24.58 -0.36
N THR A 22 3.27 -24.19 -0.09
CA THR A 22 2.79 -23.91 1.28
C THR A 22 1.81 -24.92 1.85
N ARG A 23 1.43 -25.97 1.12
CA ARG A 23 0.42 -26.97 1.55
C ARG A 23 0.77 -27.74 2.83
N LYS A 24 2.04 -27.71 3.26
CA LYS A 24 2.51 -28.38 4.48
C LYS A 24 2.71 -27.41 5.64
N ASP A 25 2.40 -26.12 5.46
CA ASP A 25 2.61 -25.12 6.48
C ASP A 25 1.60 -25.28 7.61
N GLU A 26 2.06 -25.13 8.84
CA GLU A 26 1.21 -25.18 10.02
C GLU A 26 0.67 -23.79 10.33
N ASN A 27 -0.64 -23.61 10.17
CA ASN A 27 -1.36 -22.35 10.42
C ASN A 27 -2.31 -22.43 11.63
N SER A 28 -2.12 -23.41 12.52
CA SER A 28 -2.92 -23.59 13.73
C SER A 28 -2.38 -22.78 14.92
N SER A 29 -1.07 -22.55 14.95
CA SER A 29 -0.40 -21.74 15.97
C SER A 29 -0.39 -20.25 15.62
N SER A 30 -0.33 -19.39 16.65
CA SER A 30 -0.17 -17.94 16.44
C SER A 30 1.11 -17.61 15.68
N GLU A 31 2.21 -18.28 15.95
CA GLU A 31 3.49 -18.07 15.23
C GLU A 31 3.40 -18.51 13.76
N GLY A 32 2.78 -19.66 13.49
CA GLY A 32 2.54 -20.13 12.12
C GLY A 32 1.66 -19.17 11.34
N PHE A 33 0.53 -18.77 11.91
CA PHE A 33 -0.45 -17.95 11.21
C PHE A 33 0.01 -16.49 11.00
N PHE A 34 0.52 -15.81 12.04
CA PHE A 34 0.88 -14.40 11.97
C PHE A 34 2.31 -14.11 11.56
N LEU A 35 3.24 -15.06 11.76
CA LEU A 35 4.67 -14.90 11.48
C LEU A 35 5.22 -15.90 10.47
N GLY A 36 4.38 -16.77 9.91
CA GLY A 36 4.81 -17.80 8.94
C GLY A 36 5.86 -18.76 9.50
N GLY A 37 5.78 -19.05 10.83
CA GLY A 37 6.75 -19.88 11.53
C GLY A 37 8.19 -19.33 11.51
N ARG A 38 8.37 -18.01 11.29
CA ARG A 38 9.68 -17.36 11.13
C ARG A 38 10.56 -18.06 10.09
N SER A 39 10.00 -18.43 8.96
CA SER A 39 10.66 -19.23 7.91
C SER A 39 10.93 -18.47 6.62
N LEU A 40 10.63 -17.16 6.57
CA LEU A 40 10.77 -16.37 5.35
C LEU A 40 12.23 -16.09 5.04
N THR A 41 12.62 -16.38 3.79
CA THR A 41 13.93 -16.06 3.24
C THR A 41 13.92 -14.70 2.55
N PHE A 42 15.09 -14.12 2.29
CA PHE A 42 15.21 -12.77 1.73
C PHE A 42 14.48 -12.55 0.40
N PRO A 43 14.43 -13.49 -0.57
CA PRO A 43 13.70 -13.26 -1.81
C PRO A 43 12.19 -13.19 -1.59
N ILE A 44 11.65 -14.02 -0.67
CA ILE A 44 10.22 -14.02 -0.33
C ILE A 44 9.87 -12.73 0.43
N ILE A 45 10.73 -12.29 1.34
CA ILE A 45 10.54 -11.01 2.05
C ILE A 45 10.53 -9.85 1.05
N ALA A 46 11.51 -9.80 0.14
CA ALA A 46 11.61 -8.74 -0.85
C ALA A 46 10.40 -8.71 -1.80
N GLY A 47 10.01 -9.86 -2.33
CA GLY A 47 8.85 -9.97 -3.21
C GLY A 47 7.56 -9.58 -2.51
N SER A 48 7.36 -10.02 -1.26
CA SER A 48 6.17 -9.69 -0.49
C SER A 48 6.13 -8.22 -0.08
N LEU A 49 7.25 -7.62 0.36
CA LEU A 49 7.34 -6.20 0.66
C LEU A 49 7.06 -5.35 -0.59
N LEU A 50 7.67 -5.72 -1.71
CA LEU A 50 7.50 -5.00 -2.96
C LEU A 50 6.04 -5.04 -3.41
N LEU A 51 5.42 -6.21 -3.51
CA LEU A 51 4.04 -6.34 -3.99
C LEU A 51 3.03 -5.71 -3.01
N THR A 52 3.24 -5.83 -1.70
CA THR A 52 2.37 -5.19 -0.72
C THR A 52 2.37 -3.66 -0.84
N ASN A 53 3.51 -3.08 -1.23
CA ASN A 53 3.61 -1.65 -1.52
C ASN A 53 3.11 -1.31 -2.93
N LEU A 54 3.46 -2.11 -3.94
CA LEU A 54 3.00 -1.93 -5.33
C LEU A 54 1.56 -2.41 -5.50
N SER A 55 0.71 -1.93 -4.65
CA SER A 55 -0.73 -2.16 -4.73
C SER A 55 -1.36 -1.37 -5.88
N THR A 56 -2.64 -1.58 -6.12
CA THR A 56 -3.34 -0.86 -7.20
C THR A 56 -3.40 0.64 -6.93
N GLU A 57 -3.56 1.05 -5.67
CA GLU A 57 -3.52 2.47 -5.30
C GLU A 57 -2.17 3.11 -5.62
N GLN A 58 -1.08 2.34 -5.54
CA GLN A 58 0.25 2.81 -5.94
C GLN A 58 0.40 2.83 -7.46
N MET A 59 -0.01 1.76 -8.15
CA MET A 59 0.11 1.66 -9.61
C MET A 59 -0.77 2.68 -10.33
N VAL A 60 -2.05 2.73 -9.98
CA VAL A 60 -3.02 3.63 -10.60
C VAL A 60 -2.82 5.05 -10.08
N GLY A 61 -2.71 5.21 -8.75
CA GLY A 61 -2.63 6.52 -8.11
C GLY A 61 -1.33 7.26 -8.43
N LEU A 62 -0.17 6.61 -8.40
CA LEU A 62 1.10 7.29 -8.68
C LEU A 62 1.25 7.61 -10.18
N ASN A 63 0.79 6.73 -11.08
CA ASN A 63 0.71 7.06 -12.50
C ASN A 63 -0.31 8.18 -12.77
N GLY A 64 -1.46 8.21 -12.09
CA GLY A 64 -2.43 9.31 -12.18
C GLY A 64 -1.87 10.62 -11.63
N SER A 65 -1.13 10.56 -10.54
CA SER A 65 -0.41 11.72 -10.00
C SER A 65 0.67 12.21 -10.97
N ALA A 66 1.41 11.31 -11.63
CA ALA A 66 2.39 11.65 -12.65
C ALA A 66 1.75 12.23 -13.93
N PHE A 67 0.59 11.72 -14.31
CA PHE A 67 -0.23 12.29 -15.39
C PHE A 67 -0.55 13.76 -15.13
N LYS A 68 -0.89 14.11 -13.91
CA LYS A 68 -1.22 15.48 -13.51
C LYS A 68 0.01 16.35 -13.26
N ASN A 69 1.01 15.85 -12.54
CA ASN A 69 2.09 16.64 -11.93
C ASN A 69 3.49 16.38 -12.54
N GLY A 70 3.62 15.41 -13.45
CA GLY A 70 4.92 15.07 -14.08
C GLY A 70 5.85 14.25 -13.19
N PHE A 71 7.15 14.34 -13.47
CA PHE A 71 8.16 13.42 -12.91
C PHE A 71 8.51 13.68 -11.45
N SER A 72 8.16 14.85 -10.89
CA SER A 72 8.42 15.17 -9.47
C SER A 72 7.81 14.16 -8.49
N VAL A 73 6.74 13.47 -8.89
CA VAL A 73 6.10 12.40 -8.09
C VAL A 73 7.02 11.20 -7.82
N MET A 74 8.11 11.04 -8.58
CA MET A 74 9.10 9.99 -8.33
C MET A 74 9.72 10.08 -6.92
N ALA A 75 9.62 11.23 -6.31
CA ALA A 75 10.10 11.48 -4.95
C ALA A 75 9.57 10.46 -3.94
N TRP A 76 8.33 10.00 -4.09
CA TRP A 76 7.75 8.94 -3.26
C TRP A 76 8.55 7.64 -3.32
N GLU A 77 9.03 7.26 -4.51
CA GLU A 77 9.79 6.04 -4.72
C GLU A 77 11.23 6.18 -4.23
N VAL A 78 11.88 7.31 -4.53
CA VAL A 78 13.29 7.56 -4.19
C VAL A 78 13.48 7.74 -2.67
N VAL A 79 12.63 8.54 -2.01
CA VAL A 79 12.68 8.74 -0.56
C VAL A 79 12.42 7.44 0.20
N SER A 80 11.59 6.53 -0.35
CA SER A 80 11.34 5.22 0.25
C SER A 80 12.61 4.37 0.39
N VAL A 81 13.60 4.55 -0.48
CA VAL A 81 14.88 3.81 -0.41
C VAL A 81 15.64 4.15 0.87
N ILE A 82 15.67 5.44 1.24
CA ILE A 82 16.31 5.89 2.50
C ILE A 82 15.59 5.27 3.70
N ALA A 83 14.26 5.27 3.68
CA ALA A 83 13.46 4.65 4.75
C ALA A 83 13.72 3.14 4.86
N LEU A 84 13.84 2.42 3.74
CA LEU A 84 14.16 0.99 3.72
C LEU A 84 15.56 0.69 4.25
N VAL A 85 16.56 1.52 3.93
CA VAL A 85 17.91 1.37 4.50
C VAL A 85 17.86 1.55 6.01
N LEU A 86 17.18 2.59 6.50
CA LEU A 86 17.01 2.83 7.95
C LEU A 86 16.21 1.69 8.61
N MET A 87 15.21 1.15 7.94
CA MET A 87 14.49 -0.03 8.40
C MET A 87 15.45 -1.21 8.59
N ALA A 88 16.29 -1.53 7.60
CA ALA A 88 17.20 -2.66 7.64
C ALA A 88 18.27 -2.52 8.74
N VAL A 89 18.82 -1.31 8.91
CA VAL A 89 19.98 -1.08 9.79
C VAL A 89 19.56 -0.75 11.23
N PHE A 90 18.49 -0.01 11.42
CA PHE A 90 18.12 0.55 12.73
C PHE A 90 16.86 -0.07 13.34
N PHE A 91 15.75 -0.13 12.60
CA PHE A 91 14.47 -0.56 13.15
C PHE A 91 14.37 -2.09 13.28
N LEU A 92 14.65 -2.82 12.21
CA LEU A 92 14.50 -4.27 12.17
C LEU A 92 15.33 -5.00 13.23
N PRO A 93 16.61 -4.68 13.47
CA PRO A 93 17.39 -5.30 14.55
C PRO A 93 16.76 -5.14 15.93
N LYS A 94 16.20 -3.95 16.22
CA LYS A 94 15.56 -3.67 17.50
C LYS A 94 14.25 -4.42 17.67
N PHE A 95 13.43 -4.48 16.64
CA PHE A 95 12.16 -5.21 16.68
C PHE A 95 12.35 -6.73 16.79
N LEU A 96 13.26 -7.31 16.02
CA LEU A 96 13.53 -8.76 16.09
C LEU A 96 14.12 -9.17 17.44
N ARG A 97 15.03 -8.36 18.02
CA ARG A 97 15.53 -8.60 19.38
C ARG A 97 14.44 -8.48 20.44
N ALA A 98 13.45 -7.63 20.24
CA ALA A 98 12.30 -7.51 21.13
C ALA A 98 11.34 -8.68 21.05
N GLY A 99 11.42 -9.54 20.02
CA GLY A 99 10.58 -10.73 19.86
C GLY A 99 9.09 -10.42 19.74
N ILE A 100 8.75 -9.30 19.11
CA ILE A 100 7.36 -8.83 18.96
C ILE A 100 6.68 -9.40 17.71
N THR A 101 5.36 -9.43 17.71
CA THR A 101 4.50 -9.76 16.56
C THR A 101 3.84 -8.52 15.97
N THR A 102 3.62 -7.49 16.81
CA THR A 102 3.00 -6.24 16.39
C THR A 102 3.79 -5.03 16.90
N VAL A 103 3.74 -3.92 16.15
CA VAL A 103 4.38 -2.67 16.55
C VAL A 103 3.86 -2.13 17.90
N PRO A 104 2.55 -2.18 18.19
CA PRO A 104 2.08 -1.78 19.53
C PRO A 104 2.69 -2.60 20.68
N GLN A 105 3.05 -3.89 20.48
CA GLN A 105 3.76 -4.66 21.50
C GLN A 105 5.17 -4.11 21.80
N PHE A 106 5.82 -3.44 20.84
CA PHE A 106 7.06 -2.73 21.13
C PHE A 106 6.81 -1.56 22.09
N LEU A 107 5.71 -0.82 21.90
CA LEU A 107 5.35 0.29 22.79
C LEU A 107 5.01 -0.19 24.20
N GLU A 108 4.36 -1.35 24.33
CA GLU A 108 4.12 -2.00 25.63
C GLU A 108 5.43 -2.29 26.37
N LYS A 109 6.37 -2.97 25.69
CA LYS A 109 7.69 -3.31 26.28
C LYS A 109 8.53 -2.09 26.62
N ARG A 110 8.34 -1.00 25.88
CA ARG A 110 9.12 0.22 26.05
C ARG A 110 8.51 1.21 27.03
N PHE A 111 7.20 1.33 27.07
CA PHE A 111 6.44 2.27 27.86
C PHE A 111 5.53 1.54 28.84
N ASP A 112 4.29 1.31 28.44
CA ASP A 112 3.28 0.62 29.24
C ASP A 112 2.13 0.08 28.38
N GLU A 113 1.23 -0.65 29.04
CA GLU A 113 0.03 -1.23 28.44
C GLU A 113 -0.95 -0.17 27.92
N GLY A 114 -1.02 1.01 28.56
CA GLY A 114 -1.88 2.12 28.11
C GLY A 114 -1.44 2.67 26.76
N THR A 115 -0.13 2.88 26.59
CA THR A 115 0.48 3.33 25.33
C THR A 115 0.26 2.32 24.20
N GLN A 116 0.44 1.03 24.50
CA GLN A 116 0.16 -0.07 23.57
C GLN A 116 -1.30 -0.10 23.15
N THR A 117 -2.23 -0.02 24.13
CA THR A 117 -3.67 -0.09 23.86
C THR A 117 -4.15 1.07 22.98
N LEU A 118 -3.68 2.30 23.24
CA LEU A 118 -4.01 3.45 22.40
C LEU A 118 -3.49 3.29 20.98
N ALA A 119 -2.21 2.95 20.80
CA ALA A 119 -1.64 2.74 19.46
C ALA A 119 -2.34 1.60 18.71
N ASN A 120 -2.65 0.50 19.40
CA ASN A 120 -3.36 -0.64 18.82
C ASN A 120 -4.77 -0.25 18.37
N THR A 121 -5.49 0.55 19.16
CA THR A 121 -6.84 1.04 18.82
C THR A 121 -6.80 1.97 17.61
N ILE A 122 -5.81 2.87 17.54
CA ILE A 122 -5.61 3.78 16.41
C ILE A 122 -5.36 2.97 15.12
N PHE A 123 -4.44 1.99 15.16
CA PHE A 123 -4.19 1.12 14.00
C PHE A 123 -5.43 0.33 13.57
N LEU A 124 -6.15 -0.27 14.53
CA LEU A 124 -7.37 -1.04 14.25
C LEU A 124 -8.43 -0.17 13.56
N ALA A 125 -8.70 1.02 14.11
CA ALA A 125 -9.67 1.95 13.54
C ALA A 125 -9.24 2.40 12.13
N ALA A 126 -7.98 2.82 11.97
CA ALA A 126 -7.45 3.29 10.69
C ALA A 126 -7.49 2.19 9.60
N TYR A 127 -7.10 0.96 9.96
CA TYR A 127 -7.08 -0.13 8.99
C TYR A 127 -8.49 -0.60 8.62
N ALA A 128 -9.36 -0.77 9.62
CA ALA A 128 -10.71 -1.27 9.38
C ALA A 128 -11.61 -0.26 8.64
N LEU A 129 -11.49 1.03 8.99
CA LEU A 129 -12.40 2.07 8.47
C LEU A 129 -11.86 2.80 7.24
N LEU A 130 -10.53 2.88 7.08
CA LEU A 130 -9.90 3.64 5.99
C LEU A 130 -9.14 2.73 5.03
N LEU A 131 -8.10 2.05 5.49
CA LEU A 131 -7.15 1.37 4.62
C LEU A 131 -7.80 0.22 3.83
N ILE A 132 -8.50 -0.68 4.49
CA ILE A 132 -9.09 -1.88 3.84
C ILE A 132 -10.16 -1.49 2.81
N PRO A 133 -11.12 -0.58 3.08
CA PRO A 133 -12.05 -0.09 2.07
C PRO A 133 -11.37 0.63 0.90
N ILE A 134 -10.33 1.45 1.13
CA ILE A 134 -9.60 2.16 0.07
C ILE A 134 -8.91 1.16 -0.86
N ILE A 135 -8.21 0.15 -0.33
CA ILE A 135 -7.56 -0.88 -1.14
C ILE A 135 -8.58 -1.58 -2.04
N LEU A 136 -9.74 -1.92 -1.50
CA LEU A 136 -10.77 -2.63 -2.25
C LEU A 136 -11.39 -1.74 -3.33
N TYR A 137 -11.68 -0.48 -3.01
CA TYR A 137 -12.21 0.50 -3.95
C TYR A 137 -11.25 0.79 -5.11
N SER A 138 -10.00 1.13 -4.80
CA SER A 138 -8.98 1.44 -5.81
C SER A 138 -8.69 0.24 -6.70
N GLY A 139 -8.61 -0.95 -6.08
CA GLY A 139 -8.42 -2.20 -6.79
C GLY A 139 -9.55 -2.50 -7.76
N ALA A 140 -10.80 -2.37 -7.30
CA ALA A 140 -11.97 -2.60 -8.15
C ALA A 140 -12.04 -1.59 -9.30
N LYS A 141 -11.79 -0.30 -9.04
CA LYS A 141 -11.77 0.75 -10.08
C LYS A 141 -10.70 0.49 -11.13
N GLY A 142 -9.47 0.16 -10.70
CA GLY A 142 -8.38 -0.17 -11.61
C GLY A 142 -8.69 -1.39 -12.49
N LEU A 143 -9.26 -2.45 -11.90
CA LEU A 143 -9.62 -3.66 -12.64
C LEU A 143 -10.75 -3.43 -13.65
N ILE A 144 -11.77 -2.63 -13.28
CA ILE A 144 -12.88 -2.27 -14.17
C ILE A 144 -12.34 -1.59 -15.43
N ASN A 145 -11.40 -0.65 -15.29
CA ASN A 145 -10.83 0.09 -16.41
C ASN A 145 -9.87 -0.75 -17.27
N ILE A 146 -8.98 -1.53 -16.64
CA ILE A 146 -8.00 -2.37 -17.36
C ILE A 146 -8.70 -3.48 -18.18
N MET A 147 -9.74 -4.09 -17.63
CA MET A 147 -10.46 -5.19 -18.28
C MET A 147 -11.65 -4.74 -19.12
N ASP A 148 -11.97 -3.45 -19.10
CA ASP A 148 -13.22 -2.91 -19.68
C ASP A 148 -14.45 -3.74 -19.27
N LEU A 149 -14.58 -3.94 -17.95
CA LEU A 149 -15.62 -4.81 -17.40
C LEU A 149 -17.03 -4.32 -17.74
N LYS A 150 -17.24 -3.03 -17.98
CA LYS A 150 -18.53 -2.48 -18.39
C LYS A 150 -18.96 -3.07 -19.74
N THR A 151 -18.10 -3.00 -20.75
CA THR A 151 -18.37 -3.59 -22.08
C THR A 151 -18.49 -5.11 -22.00
N MET A 152 -17.63 -5.77 -21.20
CA MET A 152 -17.66 -7.24 -21.07
C MET A 152 -18.92 -7.77 -20.40
N THR A 153 -19.48 -7.05 -19.44
CA THR A 153 -20.64 -7.51 -18.64
C THR A 153 -21.96 -6.87 -19.06
N ALA A 154 -21.93 -5.88 -19.94
CA ALA A 154 -23.07 -5.04 -20.32
C ALA A 154 -23.76 -4.36 -19.11
N ILE A 155 -23.04 -4.13 -18.02
CA ILE A 155 -23.55 -3.40 -16.84
C ILE A 155 -23.22 -1.92 -17.01
N GLU A 156 -24.22 -1.10 -17.27
CA GLU A 156 -24.07 0.35 -17.48
C GLU A 156 -23.86 1.13 -16.16
N SER A 157 -24.43 0.63 -15.06
CA SER A 157 -24.37 1.32 -13.76
C SER A 157 -22.95 1.25 -13.15
N ASP A 158 -22.29 2.40 -13.03
CA ASP A 158 -20.97 2.53 -12.42
C ASP A 158 -20.94 2.04 -10.97
N TYR A 159 -21.98 2.33 -10.21
CA TYR A 159 -22.09 1.88 -8.83
C TYR A 159 -22.25 0.36 -8.74
N LEU A 160 -23.09 -0.23 -9.58
CA LEU A 160 -23.36 -1.67 -9.54
C LEU A 160 -22.13 -2.50 -9.95
N ILE A 161 -21.43 -2.11 -11.04
CA ILE A 161 -20.23 -2.82 -11.47
C ILE A 161 -19.10 -2.69 -10.43
N LEU A 162 -18.95 -1.52 -9.81
CA LEU A 162 -18.01 -1.29 -8.73
C LEU A 162 -18.33 -2.18 -7.52
N GLN A 163 -19.60 -2.23 -7.10
CA GLN A 163 -20.04 -3.06 -5.97
C GLN A 163 -19.80 -4.54 -6.22
N ILE A 164 -20.15 -5.05 -7.41
CA ILE A 164 -19.95 -6.47 -7.78
C ILE A 164 -18.44 -6.80 -7.80
N THR A 165 -17.62 -5.91 -8.35
CA THR A 165 -16.17 -6.10 -8.43
C THR A 165 -15.54 -6.08 -7.02
N CYS A 166 -15.94 -5.16 -6.15
CA CYS A 166 -15.51 -5.13 -4.75
C CYS A 166 -15.88 -6.42 -4.00
N ILE A 167 -17.10 -6.92 -4.21
CA ILE A 167 -17.55 -8.18 -3.59
C ILE A 167 -16.71 -9.36 -4.11
N GLY A 168 -16.50 -9.46 -5.42
CA GLY A 168 -15.71 -10.55 -6.01
C GLY A 168 -14.28 -10.61 -5.49
N ILE A 169 -13.58 -9.47 -5.52
CA ILE A 169 -12.21 -9.36 -4.99
C ILE A 169 -12.20 -9.59 -3.47
N GLY A 170 -13.16 -9.01 -2.74
CA GLY A 170 -13.27 -9.12 -1.31
C GLY A 170 -13.50 -10.57 -0.83
N ILE A 171 -14.35 -11.33 -1.51
CA ILE A 171 -14.56 -12.77 -1.23
C ILE A 171 -13.28 -13.54 -1.47
N ALA A 172 -12.61 -13.34 -2.63
CA ALA A 172 -11.35 -14.02 -2.93
C ALA A 172 -10.30 -13.72 -1.85
N GLY A 173 -10.08 -12.45 -1.49
CA GLY A 173 -9.14 -12.05 -0.45
C GLY A 173 -9.52 -12.61 0.92
N MET A 174 -10.78 -12.56 1.31
CA MET A 174 -11.26 -13.12 2.58
C MET A 174 -10.97 -14.63 2.68
N VAL A 175 -11.17 -15.38 1.60
CA VAL A 175 -10.86 -16.83 1.55
C VAL A 175 -9.36 -17.05 1.72
N TYR A 176 -8.53 -16.30 0.97
CA TYR A 176 -7.07 -16.39 1.10
C TYR A 176 -6.59 -16.05 2.52
N ALA A 177 -7.08 -14.95 3.11
CA ALA A 177 -6.70 -14.53 4.45
C ALA A 177 -7.10 -15.53 5.54
N ARG A 178 -8.20 -16.27 5.36
CA ARG A 178 -8.66 -17.29 6.32
C ARG A 178 -7.92 -18.63 6.21
N LEU A 179 -7.58 -19.02 5.00
CA LEU A 179 -6.96 -20.33 4.73
C LEU A 179 -5.44 -20.27 4.83
N GLY A 180 -4.82 -19.18 4.36
CA GLY A 180 -3.38 -18.96 4.37
C GLY A 180 -2.91 -18.21 5.61
N GLY A 181 -1.72 -18.58 6.13
CA GLY A 181 -0.97 -17.74 7.08
C GLY A 181 -0.02 -16.79 6.33
N LEU A 182 0.79 -16.04 7.08
CA LEU A 182 1.72 -15.05 6.52
C LEU A 182 2.63 -15.63 5.42
N ARG A 183 3.11 -16.88 5.58
CA ARG A 183 4.00 -17.52 4.60
C ARG A 183 3.30 -17.76 3.27
N THR A 184 2.05 -18.24 3.29
CA THR A 184 1.25 -18.43 2.07
C THR A 184 1.05 -17.13 1.32
N LEU A 185 0.71 -16.07 2.05
CA LEU A 185 0.56 -14.72 1.48
C LEU A 185 1.87 -14.24 0.88
N ALA A 186 3.00 -14.35 1.60
CA ALA A 186 4.30 -13.87 1.14
C ALA A 186 4.82 -14.62 -0.11
N VAL A 187 4.55 -15.92 -0.23
CA VAL A 187 4.90 -16.69 -1.44
C VAL A 187 4.06 -16.23 -2.63
N LEU A 188 2.74 -16.10 -2.45
CA LEU A 188 1.84 -15.60 -3.50
C LEU A 188 2.24 -14.19 -3.94
N ASP A 189 2.55 -13.32 -2.97
CA ASP A 189 3.02 -11.96 -3.22
C ASP A 189 4.31 -11.96 -4.07
N THR A 190 5.25 -12.85 -3.78
CA THR A 190 6.51 -12.94 -4.54
C THR A 190 6.28 -13.31 -6.00
N ILE A 191 5.38 -14.27 -6.27
CA ILE A 191 5.04 -14.68 -7.64
C ILE A 191 4.38 -13.54 -8.40
N ASN A 192 3.37 -12.91 -7.81
CA ASN A 192 2.66 -11.78 -8.41
C ASN A 192 3.58 -10.54 -8.51
N GLY A 193 4.50 -10.33 -7.56
CA GLY A 193 5.46 -9.22 -7.57
C GLY A 193 6.43 -9.27 -8.75
N ILE A 194 6.90 -10.46 -9.09
CA ILE A 194 7.69 -10.67 -10.32
C ILE A 194 6.83 -10.35 -11.55
N GLY A 195 5.59 -10.84 -11.58
CA GLY A 195 4.64 -10.53 -12.65
C GLY A 195 4.40 -9.02 -12.80
N LEU A 196 4.29 -8.29 -11.66
CA LEU A 196 4.05 -6.85 -11.67
C LEU A 196 5.26 -6.05 -12.16
N LEU A 197 6.47 -6.44 -11.78
CA LEU A 197 7.68 -5.81 -12.30
C LEU A 197 7.77 -6.01 -13.82
N VAL A 198 7.59 -7.25 -14.29
CA VAL A 198 7.60 -7.55 -15.73
C VAL A 198 6.50 -6.75 -16.44
N GLY A 199 5.28 -6.75 -15.91
CA GLY A 199 4.14 -6.01 -16.46
C GLY A 199 4.36 -4.50 -16.49
N GLY A 200 4.90 -3.92 -15.42
CA GLY A 200 5.16 -2.49 -15.34
C GLY A 200 6.21 -2.01 -16.35
N PHE A 201 7.33 -2.73 -16.50
CA PHE A 201 8.33 -2.44 -17.54
C PHE A 201 7.77 -2.66 -18.94
N MET A 202 6.97 -3.69 -19.13
CA MET A 202 6.30 -3.98 -20.39
C MET A 202 5.40 -2.82 -20.81
N ILE A 203 4.60 -2.27 -19.89
CA ILE A 203 3.73 -1.11 -20.17
C ILE A 203 4.57 0.10 -20.57
N ALA A 204 5.64 0.44 -19.82
CA ALA A 204 6.52 1.55 -20.16
C ALA A 204 7.13 1.37 -21.58
N TRP A 205 7.55 0.15 -21.91
CA TRP A 205 8.08 -0.18 -23.23
C TRP A 205 7.05 -0.01 -24.35
N PHE A 206 5.86 -0.61 -24.19
CA PHE A 206 4.81 -0.52 -25.21
C PHE A 206 4.26 0.90 -25.35
N ALA A 207 4.16 1.64 -24.26
CA ALA A 207 3.71 3.02 -24.27
C ALA A 207 4.70 3.93 -25.00
N LEU A 208 6.02 3.79 -24.76
CA LEU A 208 7.04 4.53 -25.51
C LEU A 208 7.03 4.14 -27.01
N ARG A 209 6.88 2.86 -27.30
CA ARG A 209 6.78 2.38 -28.69
C ARG A 209 5.55 2.95 -29.39
N HIS A 210 4.42 3.00 -28.70
CA HIS A 210 3.17 3.56 -29.23
C HIS A 210 3.33 5.06 -29.53
N LEU A 211 3.93 5.80 -28.61
CA LEU A 211 4.23 7.22 -28.78
C LEU A 211 5.20 7.50 -29.94
N GLY A 212 6.21 6.62 -30.13
CA GLY A 212 7.24 6.79 -31.17
C GLY A 212 6.83 6.30 -32.55
N GLY A 213 5.70 5.62 -32.72
CA GLY A 213 5.23 5.08 -33.99
C GLY A 213 6.29 4.22 -34.68
N ASP A 214 6.57 4.50 -35.97
CA ASP A 214 7.56 3.77 -36.76
C ASP A 214 9.00 3.89 -36.24
N GLY A 215 9.34 4.97 -35.51
CA GLY A 215 10.65 5.20 -34.88
C GLY A 215 10.86 4.41 -33.59
N GLY A 216 9.84 3.71 -33.10
CA GLY A 216 9.90 2.84 -31.93
C GLY A 216 10.19 3.58 -30.60
N VAL A 217 10.75 2.84 -29.62
CA VAL A 217 10.99 3.34 -28.26
C VAL A 217 11.91 4.58 -28.21
N SER A 218 12.95 4.61 -29.05
CA SER A 218 13.89 5.73 -29.11
C SER A 218 13.22 7.03 -29.56
N SER A 219 12.39 6.95 -30.59
CA SER A 219 11.61 8.09 -31.05
C SER A 219 10.57 8.54 -30.00
N GLY A 220 9.89 7.61 -29.36
CA GLY A 220 8.95 7.94 -28.27
C GLY A 220 9.65 8.67 -27.11
N TRP A 221 10.85 8.27 -26.75
CA TRP A 221 11.64 8.97 -25.73
C TRP A 221 12.06 10.38 -26.17
N GLN A 222 12.45 10.54 -27.45
CA GLN A 222 12.76 11.86 -28.01
C GLN A 222 11.53 12.76 -28.00
N THR A 223 10.38 12.25 -28.41
CA THR A 223 9.10 12.98 -28.41
C THR A 223 8.77 13.51 -27.01
N LEU A 224 8.94 12.69 -25.95
CA LEU A 224 8.74 13.13 -24.57
C LEU A 224 9.62 14.32 -24.19
N LYS A 225 10.91 14.31 -24.61
CA LYS A 225 11.86 15.38 -24.30
C LYS A 225 11.59 16.68 -25.05
N GLU A 226 11.05 16.59 -26.25
CA GLU A 226 10.91 17.74 -27.14
C GLU A 226 9.56 18.46 -26.96
N VAL A 227 8.48 17.71 -26.72
CA VAL A 227 7.12 18.28 -26.72
C VAL A 227 6.70 18.81 -25.35
N HIS A 228 7.01 18.05 -24.28
CA HIS A 228 6.67 18.44 -22.89
C HIS A 228 7.85 18.21 -21.94
N PRO A 229 8.99 18.90 -22.15
CA PRO A 229 10.18 18.74 -21.33
C PRO A 229 9.94 19.07 -19.85
N GLU A 230 9.02 19.97 -19.55
CA GLU A 230 8.61 20.36 -18.20
C GLU A 230 8.03 19.17 -17.40
N ARG A 231 7.46 18.18 -18.09
CA ARG A 231 6.93 16.96 -17.43
C ARG A 231 8.01 16.01 -16.96
N LEU A 232 9.23 16.17 -17.46
CA LEU A 232 10.39 15.36 -17.06
C LEU A 232 11.20 16.03 -15.93
N ASP A 233 10.80 17.21 -15.47
CA ASP A 233 11.44 17.83 -14.31
C ASP A 233 11.11 17.04 -13.04
N SER A 234 12.17 16.62 -12.34
CA SER A 234 12.08 15.88 -11.08
C SER A 234 11.97 16.79 -9.85
N THR A 235 12.19 18.08 -10.01
CA THR A 235 12.04 19.08 -8.95
C THR A 235 10.59 19.53 -8.88
N GLY A 236 9.92 19.27 -7.74
CA GLY A 236 8.56 19.76 -7.50
C GLY A 236 8.58 21.26 -7.19
N GLU A 237 7.89 22.06 -8.00
CA GLU A 237 7.64 23.48 -7.72
C GLU A 237 6.72 23.66 -6.51
N SER A 238 6.63 24.87 -5.97
CA SER A 238 5.82 25.19 -4.78
C SER A 238 4.32 24.90 -4.93
N GLY A 239 3.80 24.79 -6.15
CA GLY A 239 2.40 24.45 -6.44
C GLY A 239 2.16 22.99 -6.85
N SER A 240 3.22 22.17 -6.93
CA SER A 240 3.10 20.76 -7.28
C SER A 240 2.56 19.94 -6.10
N GLU A 241 2.06 18.72 -6.37
CA GLU A 241 1.59 17.78 -5.32
C GLU A 241 2.72 17.40 -4.35
N VAL A 242 3.98 17.37 -4.81
CA VAL A 242 5.16 17.06 -4.01
C VAL A 242 6.20 18.17 -4.18
N PRO A 243 6.05 19.32 -3.49
CA PRO A 243 7.06 20.38 -3.53
C PRO A 243 8.40 19.88 -2.97
N PHE A 244 9.52 20.27 -3.58
CA PHE A 244 10.86 19.78 -3.19
C PHE A 244 11.16 19.95 -1.69
N ALA A 245 10.77 21.08 -1.09
CA ALA A 245 10.99 21.34 0.33
C ALA A 245 10.28 20.32 1.25
N THR A 246 9.17 19.72 0.80
CA THR A 246 8.40 18.74 1.58
C THR A 246 9.07 17.37 1.67
N LEU A 247 10.07 17.09 0.83
CA LEU A 247 10.87 15.86 0.90
C LEU A 247 11.59 15.70 2.24
N PHE A 248 11.91 16.80 2.91
CA PHE A 248 12.61 16.82 4.19
C PHE A 248 11.65 16.89 5.40
N THR A 249 10.35 16.93 5.17
CA THR A 249 9.31 17.02 6.21
C THR A 249 8.31 15.87 6.06
N GLY A 250 7.08 16.16 5.65
CA GLY A 250 5.99 15.17 5.63
C GLY A 250 6.27 13.97 4.73
N VAL A 251 6.87 14.17 3.53
CA VAL A 251 7.17 13.06 2.60
C VAL A 251 8.18 12.09 3.22
N ALA A 252 9.26 12.61 3.83
CA ALA A 252 10.22 11.77 4.56
C ALA A 252 9.57 11.03 5.72
N LEU A 253 8.77 11.72 6.54
CA LEU A 253 8.10 11.13 7.70
C LEU A 253 7.09 10.05 7.31
N LEU A 254 6.29 10.28 6.27
CA LEU A 254 5.34 9.28 5.76
C LEU A 254 6.06 8.03 5.26
N ASN A 255 7.14 8.19 4.50
CA ASN A 255 7.95 7.06 4.04
C ASN A 255 8.61 6.31 5.19
N LEU A 256 9.18 7.03 6.16
CA LEU A 256 9.80 6.42 7.35
C LEU A 256 8.77 5.64 8.17
N PHE A 257 7.59 6.21 8.44
CA PHE A 257 6.54 5.45 9.10
C PHE A 257 6.15 4.23 8.30
N TYR A 258 5.79 4.41 7.02
CA TYR A 258 5.28 3.36 6.17
C TYR A 258 6.20 2.14 6.13
N TRP A 259 7.49 2.35 5.89
CA TRP A 259 8.45 1.27 5.78
C TRP A 259 8.94 0.75 7.13
N CYS A 260 9.08 1.59 8.15
CA CYS A 260 9.73 1.20 9.40
C CYS A 260 8.75 0.75 10.49
N THR A 261 7.48 1.21 10.49
CA THR A 261 6.56 0.99 11.62
C THR A 261 5.13 0.64 11.20
N ASN A 262 4.77 0.75 9.93
CA ASN A 262 3.45 0.31 9.46
C ASN A 262 3.32 -1.21 9.63
N GLN A 263 2.34 -1.64 10.44
CA GLN A 263 2.13 -3.04 10.79
C GLN A 263 1.94 -3.93 9.54
N GLN A 264 1.23 -3.44 8.52
CA GLN A 264 0.99 -4.16 7.27
C GLN A 264 2.30 -4.51 6.54
N ILE A 265 3.29 -3.63 6.60
CA ILE A 265 4.58 -3.79 5.92
C ILE A 265 5.56 -4.58 6.79
N ILE A 266 5.78 -4.13 8.03
CA ILE A 266 6.86 -4.68 8.87
C ILE A 266 6.58 -6.11 9.33
N GLN A 267 5.33 -6.54 9.38
CA GLN A 267 4.96 -7.91 9.78
C GLN A 267 5.63 -8.97 8.90
N ARG A 268 5.87 -8.68 7.62
CA ARG A 268 6.59 -9.58 6.71
C ARG A 268 8.03 -9.80 7.16
N THR A 269 8.67 -8.78 7.66
CA THR A 269 10.04 -8.90 8.15
C THR A 269 10.14 -9.57 9.52
N PHE A 270 9.05 -9.53 10.32
CA PHE A 270 8.99 -10.30 11.57
C PHE A 270 8.93 -11.80 11.33
N GLY A 271 8.47 -12.23 10.15
CA GLY A 271 8.50 -13.63 9.68
C GLY A 271 9.86 -14.11 9.16
N ALA A 272 10.89 -13.28 9.17
CA ALA A 272 12.21 -13.64 8.68
C ALA A 272 12.84 -14.78 9.49
N SER A 273 13.52 -15.72 8.81
CA SER A 273 14.21 -16.84 9.44
C SER A 273 15.46 -16.43 10.21
N SER A 274 16.00 -15.25 9.91
CA SER A 274 17.09 -14.63 10.64
C SER A 274 17.11 -13.11 10.40
N LEU A 275 17.84 -12.38 11.25
CA LEU A 275 18.06 -10.94 11.03
C LEU A 275 18.71 -10.68 9.66
N ALA A 276 19.69 -11.48 9.27
CA ALA A 276 20.37 -11.34 7.98
C ALA A 276 19.42 -11.52 6.79
N GLU A 277 18.52 -12.50 6.86
CA GLU A 277 17.50 -12.70 5.82
C GLU A 277 16.53 -11.53 5.76
N GLY A 278 16.09 -11.02 6.91
CA GLY A 278 15.26 -9.81 6.98
C GLY A 278 15.95 -8.59 6.36
N GLN A 279 17.20 -8.32 6.74
CA GLN A 279 17.99 -7.19 6.23
C GLN A 279 18.23 -7.31 4.71
N LYS A 280 18.65 -8.47 4.20
CA LYS A 280 18.82 -8.71 2.77
C LYS A 280 17.54 -8.49 1.99
N GLY A 281 16.41 -9.00 2.51
CA GLY A 281 15.09 -8.82 1.87
C GLY A 281 14.70 -7.34 1.76
N VAL A 282 14.86 -6.57 2.84
CA VAL A 282 14.58 -5.15 2.85
C VAL A 282 15.50 -4.37 1.91
N LEU A 283 16.81 -4.68 1.89
CA LEU A 283 17.76 -4.00 1.00
C LEU A 283 17.54 -4.37 -0.48
N LEU A 284 17.15 -5.61 -0.77
CA LEU A 284 16.74 -5.98 -2.13
C LEU A 284 15.48 -5.20 -2.56
N THR A 285 14.50 -5.03 -1.67
CA THR A 285 13.34 -4.17 -1.93
C THR A 285 13.75 -2.74 -2.22
N ALA A 286 14.70 -2.18 -1.45
CA ALA A 286 15.23 -0.84 -1.67
C ALA A 286 15.85 -0.69 -3.07
N GLY A 287 16.64 -1.67 -3.51
CA GLY A 287 17.21 -1.71 -4.88
C GLY A 287 16.13 -1.75 -5.97
N LEU A 288 15.08 -2.56 -5.78
CA LEU A 288 13.98 -2.66 -6.73
C LEU A 288 13.13 -1.38 -6.78
N LYS A 289 13.01 -0.65 -5.66
CA LYS A 289 12.30 0.64 -5.59
C LYS A 289 13.00 1.75 -6.38
N LEU A 290 14.33 1.71 -6.56
CA LEU A 290 15.03 2.65 -7.44
C LEU A 290 14.60 2.56 -8.90
N LEU A 291 14.03 1.43 -9.31
CA LEU A 291 13.46 1.25 -10.64
C LEU A 291 12.03 1.77 -10.75
N GLY A 292 11.41 2.12 -9.61
CA GLY A 292 10.03 2.59 -9.50
C GLY A 292 9.66 3.72 -10.47
N PRO A 293 10.48 4.78 -10.61
CA PRO A 293 10.21 5.86 -11.55
C PRO A 293 9.94 5.40 -12.99
N VAL A 294 10.54 4.30 -13.43
CA VAL A 294 10.38 3.79 -14.80
C VAL A 294 9.01 3.11 -15.01
N TYR A 295 8.50 2.35 -14.03
CA TYR A 295 7.26 1.59 -14.20
C TYR A 295 6.06 2.15 -13.43
N LEU A 296 6.27 3.12 -12.53
CA LEU A 296 5.20 3.76 -11.75
C LEU A 296 4.95 5.23 -12.10
N VAL A 297 5.90 5.91 -12.75
CA VAL A 297 5.81 7.35 -13.01
C VAL A 297 5.83 7.63 -14.51
N LEU A 298 6.81 7.06 -15.22
CA LEU A 298 6.96 7.28 -16.65
C LEU A 298 5.71 6.94 -17.48
N PRO A 299 4.96 5.83 -17.24
CA PRO A 299 3.72 5.57 -17.98
C PRO A 299 2.67 6.67 -17.80
N GLY A 300 2.56 7.27 -16.60
CA GLY A 300 1.66 8.41 -16.36
C GLY A 300 2.02 9.64 -17.19
N ILE A 301 3.32 9.93 -17.36
CA ILE A 301 3.79 11.02 -18.20
C ILE A 301 3.52 10.74 -19.68
N ILE A 302 3.72 9.50 -20.13
CA ILE A 302 3.38 9.09 -21.49
C ILE A 302 1.88 9.20 -21.73
N ALA A 303 1.06 8.80 -20.76
CA ALA A 303 -0.39 8.95 -20.84
C ALA A 303 -0.80 10.42 -20.97
N TYR A 304 -0.16 11.34 -20.24
CA TYR A 304 -0.38 12.77 -20.40
C TYR A 304 -0.15 13.23 -21.84
N HIS A 305 0.92 12.78 -22.45
CA HIS A 305 1.27 13.10 -23.82
C HIS A 305 0.25 12.57 -24.85
N LEU A 306 -0.16 11.30 -24.68
CA LEU A 306 -1.11 10.65 -25.58
C LEU A 306 -2.54 11.20 -25.46
N TYR A 307 -2.92 11.68 -24.27
CA TYR A 307 -4.27 12.16 -23.98
C TYR A 307 -4.34 13.65 -23.74
N PHE A 308 -3.31 14.40 -24.16
CA PHE A 308 -3.28 15.85 -24.04
C PHE A 308 -4.50 16.49 -24.69
N GLY A 309 -5.19 17.37 -23.95
CA GLY A 309 -6.41 18.02 -24.42
C GLY A 309 -7.69 17.18 -24.39
N GLN A 310 -7.61 15.91 -23.95
CA GLN A 310 -8.78 15.07 -23.71
C GLN A 310 -9.25 15.18 -22.26
N ASP A 311 -10.55 15.02 -22.02
CA ASP A 311 -11.12 14.97 -20.66
C ASP A 311 -10.92 13.57 -20.06
N VAL A 312 -9.72 13.32 -19.55
CA VAL A 312 -9.33 12.06 -18.90
C VAL A 312 -9.07 12.33 -17.42
N ASN A 313 -9.80 11.61 -16.56
CA ASN A 313 -9.57 11.68 -15.13
C ASN A 313 -8.20 11.06 -14.79
N ASN A 314 -7.47 11.66 -13.85
CA ASN A 314 -6.14 11.19 -13.45
C ASN A 314 -6.11 9.72 -13.03
N ASP A 315 -7.11 9.28 -12.25
CA ASP A 315 -7.19 7.91 -11.75
C ASP A 315 -7.56 6.88 -12.85
N ASP A 316 -8.07 7.35 -14.01
CA ASP A 316 -8.42 6.50 -15.15
C ASP A 316 -7.31 6.45 -16.22
N ALA A 317 -6.37 7.41 -16.21
CA ALA A 317 -5.33 7.57 -17.22
C ALA A 317 -4.46 6.31 -17.40
N TYR A 318 -4.05 5.69 -16.28
CA TYR A 318 -3.22 4.49 -16.33
C TYR A 318 -3.96 3.28 -16.89
N GLY A 319 -5.20 3.05 -16.46
CA GLY A 319 -6.03 1.95 -16.96
C GLY A 319 -6.30 2.08 -18.46
N LYS A 320 -6.60 3.31 -18.93
CA LYS A 320 -6.77 3.62 -20.36
C LYS A 320 -5.48 3.37 -21.15
N LEU A 321 -4.33 3.84 -20.65
CA LEU A 321 -3.04 3.58 -21.29
C LEU A 321 -2.78 2.07 -21.46
N VAL A 322 -2.99 1.29 -20.41
CA VAL A 322 -2.79 -0.16 -20.45
C VAL A 322 -3.69 -0.81 -21.52
N ALA A 323 -4.95 -0.41 -21.60
CA ALA A 323 -5.90 -0.92 -22.59
C ALA A 323 -5.50 -0.56 -24.02
N ASP A 324 -4.99 0.66 -24.23
CA ASP A 324 -4.64 1.18 -25.56
C ASP A 324 -3.31 0.60 -26.09
N VAL A 325 -2.33 0.33 -25.22
CA VAL A 325 -0.97 -0.04 -25.66
C VAL A 325 -0.69 -1.54 -25.64
N LEU A 326 -1.40 -2.32 -24.81
CA LEU A 326 -1.14 -3.75 -24.69
C LEU A 326 -1.99 -4.60 -25.64
N PRO A 327 -1.40 -5.60 -26.30
CA PRO A 327 -2.18 -6.58 -27.02
C PRO A 327 -3.02 -7.45 -26.07
N PRO A 328 -4.18 -8.00 -26.52
CA PRO A 328 -5.18 -8.64 -25.63
C PRO A 328 -4.65 -9.74 -24.71
N HIS A 329 -3.68 -10.53 -25.16
CA HIS A 329 -3.08 -11.60 -24.32
C HIS A 329 -2.19 -11.06 -23.20
N LEU A 330 -1.52 -9.92 -23.40
CA LEU A 330 -0.73 -9.24 -22.38
C LEU A 330 -1.62 -8.42 -21.45
N THR A 331 -2.70 -7.85 -21.92
CA THR A 331 -3.71 -7.16 -21.08
C THR A 331 -4.30 -8.13 -20.06
N GLY A 332 -4.65 -9.36 -20.47
CA GLY A 332 -5.18 -10.37 -19.54
C GLY A 332 -4.14 -10.85 -18.51
N PHE A 333 -2.89 -11.05 -18.94
CA PHE A 333 -1.78 -11.32 -18.01
C PHE A 333 -1.64 -10.20 -16.99
N PHE A 334 -1.58 -8.95 -17.45
CA PHE A 334 -1.40 -7.80 -16.58
C PHE A 334 -2.60 -7.60 -15.63
N ALA A 335 -3.82 -7.82 -16.09
CA ALA A 335 -5.02 -7.79 -15.26
C ALA A 335 -4.97 -8.84 -14.14
N ALA A 336 -4.49 -10.07 -14.43
CA ALA A 336 -4.31 -11.11 -13.43
C ALA A 336 -3.26 -10.73 -12.37
N VAL A 337 -2.16 -10.12 -12.81
CA VAL A 337 -1.12 -9.58 -11.92
C VAL A 337 -1.67 -8.46 -11.05
N MET A 338 -2.48 -7.57 -11.60
CA MET A 338 -3.15 -6.50 -10.84
C MET A 338 -4.12 -7.05 -9.79
N VAL A 339 -4.91 -8.08 -10.13
CA VAL A 339 -5.74 -8.77 -9.12
C VAL A 339 -4.88 -9.38 -8.02
N GLY A 340 -3.74 -9.98 -8.39
CA GLY A 340 -2.75 -10.45 -7.42
C GLY A 340 -2.24 -9.34 -6.49
N ALA A 341 -1.97 -8.16 -7.02
CA ALA A 341 -1.54 -6.99 -6.23
C ALA A 341 -2.64 -6.48 -5.28
N ILE A 342 -3.88 -6.41 -5.77
CA ILE A 342 -5.04 -6.04 -4.93
C ILE A 342 -5.20 -7.05 -3.78
N LEU A 343 -5.20 -8.34 -4.10
CA LEU A 343 -5.34 -9.40 -3.11
C LEU A 343 -4.19 -9.39 -2.10
N SER A 344 -2.96 -9.11 -2.53
CA SER A 344 -1.80 -8.97 -1.65
C SER A 344 -2.01 -7.87 -0.62
N SER A 345 -2.30 -6.65 -1.05
CA SER A 345 -2.50 -5.50 -0.16
C SER A 345 -3.70 -5.69 0.76
N PHE A 346 -4.82 -6.17 0.22
CA PHE A 346 -6.03 -6.47 0.97
C PHE A 346 -5.79 -7.54 2.05
N ASN A 347 -5.15 -8.64 1.68
CA ASN A 347 -4.80 -9.72 2.61
C ASN A 347 -3.78 -9.28 3.65
N ALA A 348 -2.82 -8.44 3.26
CA ALA A 348 -1.86 -7.84 4.16
C ALA A 348 -2.54 -7.00 5.24
N ALA A 349 -3.45 -6.13 4.82
CA ALA A 349 -4.22 -5.29 5.73
C ALA A 349 -5.13 -6.13 6.64
N LEU A 350 -5.84 -7.13 6.09
CA LEU A 350 -6.67 -8.06 6.87
C LEU A 350 -5.86 -8.84 7.89
N ASN A 351 -4.72 -9.41 7.49
CA ASN A 351 -3.87 -10.21 8.38
C ASN A 351 -3.29 -9.35 9.52
N SER A 352 -2.83 -8.13 9.19
CA SER A 352 -2.31 -7.18 10.18
C SER A 352 -3.39 -6.72 11.15
N THR A 353 -4.58 -6.39 10.64
CA THR A 353 -5.73 -5.98 11.45
C THR A 353 -6.18 -7.10 12.38
N SER A 354 -6.15 -8.35 11.88
CA SER A 354 -6.49 -9.51 12.70
C SER A 354 -5.45 -9.80 13.79
N ALA A 355 -4.18 -9.57 13.52
CA ALA A 355 -3.12 -9.69 14.53
C ALA A 355 -3.26 -8.61 15.62
N LEU A 356 -3.50 -7.37 15.22
CA LEU A 356 -3.76 -6.26 16.14
C LEU A 356 -4.97 -6.54 17.04
N PHE A 357 -6.06 -7.07 16.47
CA PHE A 357 -7.24 -7.44 17.23
C PHE A 357 -7.00 -8.64 18.13
N SER A 358 -6.55 -9.77 17.56
CA SER A 358 -6.51 -11.04 18.28
C SER A 358 -5.39 -11.13 19.30
N ILE A 359 -4.23 -10.56 19.01
CA ILE A 359 -3.09 -10.54 19.93
C ILE A 359 -3.16 -9.31 20.84
N GLY A 360 -3.36 -8.12 20.25
CA GLY A 360 -3.26 -6.86 20.98
C GLY A 360 -4.50 -6.47 21.79
N LEU A 361 -5.69 -7.01 21.45
CA LEU A 361 -6.93 -6.71 22.17
C LEU A 361 -7.54 -7.98 22.78
N TYR A 362 -7.84 -8.99 21.97
CA TYR A 362 -8.56 -10.18 22.44
C TYR A 362 -7.76 -10.96 23.51
N LYS A 363 -6.52 -11.35 23.19
CA LYS A 363 -5.66 -12.14 24.11
C LYS A 363 -5.17 -11.33 25.31
N GLN A 364 -4.98 -10.02 25.17
CA GLN A 364 -4.51 -9.18 26.28
C GLN A 364 -5.62 -8.70 27.21
N LYS A 365 -6.80 -8.31 26.66
CA LYS A 365 -7.85 -7.62 27.40
C LYS A 365 -9.12 -8.46 27.61
N ILE A 366 -9.55 -9.20 26.56
CA ILE A 366 -10.86 -9.87 26.59
C ILE A 366 -10.73 -11.28 27.15
N ASN A 367 -9.73 -12.03 26.73
CA ASN A 367 -9.54 -13.42 27.17
C ASN A 367 -8.05 -13.77 27.30
N PRO A 368 -7.37 -13.38 28.38
CA PRO A 368 -5.94 -13.62 28.60
C PRO A 368 -5.53 -15.09 28.65
N VAL A 369 -6.47 -15.98 28.99
CA VAL A 369 -6.24 -17.43 29.09
C VAL A 369 -6.56 -18.19 27.78
N ALA A 370 -6.87 -17.46 26.70
CA ALA A 370 -7.19 -18.08 25.42
C ALA A 370 -5.99 -18.89 24.88
N SER A 371 -6.27 -20.13 24.44
CA SER A 371 -5.29 -20.93 23.71
C SER A 371 -4.93 -20.28 22.37
N ASP A 372 -3.78 -20.64 21.82
CA ASP A 372 -3.35 -20.16 20.50
C ASP A 372 -4.35 -20.51 19.41
N GLU A 373 -4.91 -21.73 19.42
CA GLU A 373 -5.95 -22.15 18.49
C GLU A 373 -7.20 -21.27 18.58
N LYS A 374 -7.65 -20.94 19.80
CA LYS A 374 -8.80 -20.05 20.01
C LYS A 374 -8.50 -18.62 19.54
N THR A 375 -7.28 -18.14 19.74
CA THR A 375 -6.81 -16.83 19.25
C THR A 375 -6.84 -16.78 17.72
N VAL A 376 -6.34 -17.82 17.04
CA VAL A 376 -6.37 -17.91 15.57
C VAL A 376 -7.82 -18.03 15.04
N LYS A 377 -8.69 -18.82 15.70
CA LYS A 377 -10.12 -18.89 15.31
C LYS A 377 -10.80 -17.53 15.42
N THR A 378 -10.52 -16.79 16.49
CA THR A 378 -11.06 -15.44 16.70
C THR A 378 -10.53 -14.46 15.64
N ALA A 379 -9.26 -14.55 15.29
CA ALA A 379 -8.66 -13.79 14.20
C ALA A 379 -9.38 -14.04 12.86
N LYS A 380 -9.60 -15.31 12.51
CA LYS A 380 -10.30 -15.71 11.27
C LYS A 380 -11.75 -15.21 11.23
N LEU A 381 -12.45 -15.20 12.36
CA LEU A 381 -13.79 -14.62 12.44
C LEU A 381 -13.75 -13.10 12.24
N PHE A 382 -12.81 -12.42 12.89
CA PHE A 382 -12.64 -10.99 12.78
C PHE A 382 -12.32 -10.56 11.34
N VAL A 383 -11.40 -11.27 10.65
CA VAL A 383 -11.12 -11.09 9.21
C VAL A 383 -12.41 -11.14 8.38
N THR A 384 -13.28 -12.11 8.66
CA THR A 384 -14.55 -12.24 7.92
C THR A 384 -15.44 -11.02 8.10
N VAL A 385 -15.61 -10.56 9.35
CA VAL A 385 -16.45 -9.39 9.65
C VAL A 385 -15.90 -8.12 8.97
N ILE A 386 -14.59 -7.87 9.09
CA ILE A 386 -13.97 -6.68 8.51
C ILE A 386 -13.99 -6.73 6.97
N ALA A 387 -13.75 -7.90 6.37
CA ALA A 387 -13.82 -8.06 4.92
C ALA A 387 -15.23 -7.76 4.38
N ILE A 388 -16.27 -8.27 5.04
CA ILE A 388 -17.66 -7.98 4.67
C ILE A 388 -17.97 -6.48 4.83
N ALA A 389 -17.57 -5.88 5.95
CA ALA A 389 -17.76 -4.44 6.16
C ALA A 389 -17.06 -3.60 5.08
N ALA A 390 -15.85 -3.99 4.69
CA ALA A 390 -15.12 -3.32 3.62
C ALA A 390 -15.79 -3.49 2.25
N MET A 391 -16.27 -4.69 1.91
CA MET A 391 -17.01 -4.93 0.66
C MET A 391 -18.26 -4.04 0.52
N LEU A 392 -18.95 -3.78 1.62
CA LEU A 392 -20.14 -2.92 1.64
C LEU A 392 -19.78 -1.43 1.67
N GLY A 393 -18.68 -1.08 2.36
CA GLY A 393 -18.26 0.32 2.55
C GLY A 393 -17.41 0.89 1.41
N ALA A 394 -16.65 0.05 0.68
CA ALA A 394 -15.73 0.53 -0.35
C ALA A 394 -16.39 1.40 -1.44
N PRO A 395 -17.57 1.07 -2.00
CA PRO A 395 -18.19 1.91 -3.03
C PRO A 395 -18.60 3.31 -2.55
N LEU A 396 -18.73 3.54 -1.24
CA LEU A 396 -19.03 4.86 -0.67
C LEU A 396 -17.91 5.87 -0.92
N LEU A 397 -16.68 5.38 -1.20
CA LEU A 397 -15.52 6.19 -1.52
C LEU A 397 -15.54 6.77 -2.95
N SER A 398 -16.51 6.41 -3.79
CA SER A 398 -16.62 6.89 -5.18
C SER A 398 -16.77 8.40 -5.31
N LYS A 399 -17.08 9.10 -4.23
CA LYS A 399 -17.25 10.56 -4.18
C LYS A 399 -15.97 11.32 -3.80
N THR A 400 -14.86 10.63 -3.50
CA THR A 400 -13.57 11.25 -3.18
C THR A 400 -12.87 11.69 -4.47
N GLY A 401 -12.12 12.80 -4.41
CA GLY A 401 -11.30 13.27 -5.54
C GLY A 401 -10.09 12.35 -5.83
N SER A 402 -8.86 12.90 -5.97
CA SER A 402 -7.65 12.08 -6.16
C SER A 402 -7.49 11.06 -5.03
N LEU A 403 -7.53 9.78 -5.41
CA LEU A 403 -7.46 8.65 -4.48
C LEU A 403 -6.13 8.61 -3.74
N PHE A 404 -5.02 8.87 -4.45
CA PHE A 404 -3.69 8.86 -3.87
C PHE A 404 -3.51 9.96 -2.81
N SER A 405 -3.92 11.18 -3.13
CA SER A 405 -3.85 12.31 -2.20
C SER A 405 -4.72 12.08 -0.95
N TYR A 406 -5.92 11.52 -1.14
CA TYR A 406 -6.80 11.15 -0.03
C TYR A 406 -6.14 10.10 0.88
N LEU A 407 -5.56 9.04 0.30
CA LEU A 407 -4.86 7.99 1.05
C LEU A 407 -3.71 8.57 1.88
N GLN A 408 -2.89 9.43 1.28
CA GLN A 408 -1.75 10.04 1.97
C GLN A 408 -2.18 10.96 3.12
N THR A 409 -3.24 11.73 2.92
CA THR A 409 -3.81 12.59 3.96
C THR A 409 -4.35 11.75 5.12
N MET A 410 -5.12 10.70 4.84
CA MET A 410 -5.66 9.82 5.87
C MET A 410 -4.56 9.06 6.61
N ASN A 411 -3.54 8.58 5.89
CA ASN A 411 -2.38 7.93 6.50
C ASN A 411 -1.65 8.86 7.48
N ALA A 412 -1.47 10.13 7.15
CA ALA A 412 -0.77 11.08 8.00
C ALA A 412 -1.37 11.19 9.40
N ILE A 413 -2.71 11.14 9.51
CA ILE A 413 -3.44 11.32 10.77
C ILE A 413 -2.98 10.33 11.84
N TYR A 414 -2.79 9.06 11.48
CA TYR A 414 -2.39 8.06 12.46
C TYR A 414 -0.90 7.70 12.38
N PHE A 415 -0.25 7.89 11.23
CA PHE A 415 1.16 7.59 11.04
C PHE A 415 2.06 8.48 11.90
N ILE A 416 1.87 9.79 11.81
CA ILE A 416 2.78 10.75 12.42
C ILE A 416 2.80 10.63 13.95
N PRO A 417 1.67 10.61 14.67
CA PRO A 417 1.69 10.51 16.14
C PRO A 417 2.30 9.19 16.64
N ILE A 418 1.97 8.06 15.98
CA ILE A 418 2.52 6.75 16.37
C ILE A 418 4.02 6.69 16.10
N PHE A 419 4.46 7.20 14.92
CA PHE A 419 5.87 7.19 14.54
C PHE A 419 6.73 8.01 15.49
N ALA A 420 6.28 9.20 15.88
CA ALA A 420 6.96 10.03 16.85
C ALA A 420 7.25 9.26 18.16
N VAL A 421 6.24 8.56 18.67
CA VAL A 421 6.38 7.79 19.93
C VAL A 421 7.30 6.57 19.74
N VAL A 422 7.22 5.87 18.62
CA VAL A 422 8.11 4.73 18.33
C VAL A 422 9.56 5.20 18.23
N VAL A 423 9.84 6.26 17.47
CA VAL A 423 11.19 6.80 17.29
C VAL A 423 11.76 7.29 18.62
N MET A 424 11.00 8.10 19.35
CA MET A 424 11.44 8.61 20.66
C MET A 424 11.65 7.47 21.66
N GLY A 425 10.79 6.45 21.64
CA GLY A 425 10.95 5.25 22.45
C GLY A 425 12.23 4.45 22.15
N MET A 426 12.66 4.45 20.87
CA MET A 426 13.90 3.79 20.44
C MET A 426 15.17 4.60 20.73
N LEU A 427 15.08 5.92 20.66
CA LEU A 427 16.23 6.82 20.81
C LEU A 427 16.50 7.23 22.26
N ASN A 428 15.46 7.50 23.04
CA ASN A 428 15.59 8.08 24.38
C ASN A 428 14.86 7.25 25.43
N ARG A 429 15.62 6.55 26.27
CA ARG A 429 15.09 5.71 27.35
C ARG A 429 14.43 6.50 28.50
N ARG A 430 14.63 7.81 28.56
CA ARG A 430 14.12 8.66 29.66
C ARG A 430 12.70 9.17 29.42
N VAL A 431 12.14 9.00 28.23
CA VAL A 431 10.76 9.44 27.92
C VAL A 431 9.76 8.63 28.75
N PRO A 432 8.93 9.27 29.56
CA PRO A 432 7.92 8.61 30.39
C PRO A 432 6.69 8.23 29.55
N SER A 433 5.95 7.19 29.97
CA SER A 433 4.75 6.71 29.30
C SER A 433 3.66 7.77 29.14
N LYS A 434 3.49 8.63 30.16
CA LYS A 434 2.52 9.74 30.09
C LYS A 434 2.82 10.73 28.97
N ALA A 435 4.09 11.01 28.69
CA ALA A 435 4.49 11.87 27.59
C ALA A 435 4.22 11.19 26.24
N ALA A 436 4.47 9.89 26.12
CA ALA A 436 4.15 9.11 24.93
C ALA A 436 2.64 9.12 24.63
N LEU A 437 1.79 8.89 25.63
CA LEU A 437 0.32 8.97 25.49
C LEU A 437 -0.12 10.38 25.09
N ALA A 438 0.36 11.41 25.77
CA ALA A 438 0.01 12.80 25.49
C ALA A 438 0.40 13.19 24.06
N SER A 439 1.62 12.82 23.61
CA SER A 439 2.09 13.07 22.24
C SER A 439 1.19 12.44 21.18
N MET A 440 0.77 11.17 21.35
CA MET A 440 -0.17 10.53 20.42
C MET A 440 -1.52 11.24 20.38
N VAL A 441 -2.08 11.61 21.53
CA VAL A 441 -3.39 12.29 21.59
C VAL A 441 -3.31 13.69 20.98
N VAL A 442 -2.29 14.49 21.35
CA VAL A 442 -2.10 15.85 20.82
C VAL A 442 -1.88 15.81 19.31
N GLY A 443 -1.02 14.92 18.82
CA GLY A 443 -0.77 14.76 17.39
C GLY A 443 -2.04 14.38 16.61
N LEU A 444 -2.84 13.44 17.12
CA LEU A 444 -4.13 13.09 16.54
C LEU A 444 -5.09 14.29 16.51
N VAL A 445 -5.22 15.02 17.61
CA VAL A 445 -6.11 16.18 17.69
C VAL A 445 -5.69 17.25 16.68
N ILE A 446 -4.40 17.57 16.57
CA ILE A 446 -3.90 18.54 15.59
C ILE A 446 -4.25 18.10 14.18
N LEU A 447 -3.89 16.87 13.80
CA LEU A 447 -4.08 16.40 12.42
C LEU A 447 -5.55 16.20 12.05
N ILE A 448 -6.39 15.68 12.95
CA ILE A 448 -7.84 15.58 12.72
C ILE A 448 -8.46 16.95 12.59
N SER A 449 -8.09 17.90 13.46
CA SER A 449 -8.63 19.26 13.43
C SER A 449 -8.28 19.98 12.14
N THR A 450 -7.05 19.84 11.65
CA THR A 450 -6.58 20.56 10.45
C THR A 450 -6.94 19.87 9.14
N LEU A 451 -6.89 18.54 9.08
CA LEU A 451 -7.08 17.79 7.83
C LEU A 451 -8.52 17.32 7.60
N ILE A 452 -9.34 17.22 8.65
CA ILE A 452 -10.73 16.77 8.54
C ILE A 452 -11.70 17.87 8.98
N ILE A 453 -11.58 18.38 10.22
CA ILE A 453 -12.59 19.30 10.78
C ILE A 453 -12.51 20.65 10.07
N TYR A 454 -11.32 21.19 9.86
CA TYR A 454 -11.16 22.48 9.20
C TYR A 454 -11.82 22.54 7.81
N PRO A 455 -11.57 21.61 6.87
CA PRO A 455 -12.28 21.58 5.60
C PRO A 455 -13.80 21.42 5.75
N ALA A 456 -14.26 20.61 6.70
CA ALA A 456 -15.69 20.38 6.91
C ALA A 456 -16.44 21.63 7.32
N ILE A 457 -15.85 22.54 8.12
CA ILE A 457 -16.48 23.79 8.56
C ILE A 457 -16.22 24.97 7.62
N ASN A 458 -15.22 24.89 6.73
CA ASN A 458 -14.85 25.94 5.77
C ASN A 458 -15.29 25.61 4.33
N GLY A 459 -16.45 25.00 4.16
CA GLY A 459 -17.04 24.77 2.82
C GLY A 459 -16.26 23.83 1.91
N GLY A 460 -15.43 22.95 2.47
CA GLY A 460 -14.60 21.99 1.73
C GLY A 460 -13.21 22.53 1.35
N GLU A 461 -12.85 23.75 1.72
CA GLU A 461 -11.52 24.30 1.45
C GLU A 461 -10.48 23.73 2.43
N SER A 462 -9.39 23.16 1.89
CA SER A 462 -8.31 22.62 2.71
C SER A 462 -7.55 23.71 3.47
N PHE A 463 -6.99 23.35 4.64
CA PHE A 463 -6.13 24.23 5.42
C PHE A 463 -4.97 24.80 4.57
N GLU A 464 -4.34 23.96 3.76
CA GLU A 464 -3.27 24.35 2.84
C GLU A 464 -3.72 25.41 1.82
N LYS A 465 -4.91 25.23 1.23
CA LYS A 465 -5.45 26.18 0.24
C LYS A 465 -5.72 27.55 0.85
N VAL A 466 -6.22 27.60 2.08
CA VAL A 466 -6.57 28.87 2.77
C VAL A 466 -5.36 29.59 3.34
N THR A 467 -4.41 28.83 3.92
CA THR A 467 -3.26 29.41 4.64
C THR A 467 -2.00 29.51 3.80
N GLY A 468 -1.92 28.80 2.66
CA GLY A 468 -0.69 28.61 1.89
C GLY A 468 0.34 27.71 2.57
N PHE A 469 0.02 27.11 3.73
CA PHE A 469 0.92 26.26 4.49
C PHE A 469 0.71 24.79 4.15
N SER A 470 1.74 24.15 3.55
CA SER A 470 1.63 22.78 3.09
C SER A 470 1.27 21.80 4.20
N ASN A 471 0.34 20.89 3.92
CA ASN A 471 -0.02 19.80 4.80
C ASN A 471 1.19 18.93 5.18
N PHE A 472 2.18 18.78 4.29
CA PHE A 472 3.42 18.03 4.58
C PHE A 472 4.30 18.76 5.61
N HIS A 473 4.35 20.09 5.58
CA HIS A 473 5.05 20.85 6.62
C HIS A 473 4.33 20.77 7.97
N LEU A 474 2.99 20.78 7.95
CA LEU A 474 2.19 20.56 9.15
C LEU A 474 2.50 19.21 9.81
N MET A 475 2.64 18.14 9.00
CA MET A 475 3.06 16.83 9.49
C MET A 475 4.43 16.87 10.17
N GLY A 476 5.38 17.63 9.59
CA GLY A 476 6.70 17.84 10.17
C GLY A 476 6.68 18.53 11.54
N ILE A 477 5.84 19.54 11.70
CA ILE A 477 5.68 20.26 12.97
C ILE A 477 4.97 19.39 14.01
N THR A 478 4.01 18.58 13.59
CA THR A 478 3.25 17.69 14.48
C THR A 478 4.08 16.51 14.98
N PHE A 479 5.07 16.05 14.20
CA PHE A 479 6.06 15.04 14.61
C PHE A 479 6.98 15.53 15.70
#